data_a3091d97bfa7b05fc43a3674fa83a7c4
#
_entry.id   a3091d97bfa7b05fc43a3674fa83a7c4
#
_cell.length_a   1.000
_cell.length_b   1.000
_cell.length_c   1.000
_cell.angle_alpha   90.00
_cell.angle_beta   90.00
_cell.angle_gamma   90.00
#
_symmetry.space_group_name_H-M   'P 1'
#
loop_
_entity.id
_entity.type
_entity.pdbx_description
1 polymer ?
#
loop_
_entity_poly.entity_id
_entity_poly.type
_entity_poly.pdbx_seq_one_letter_code
_entity_poly.pdbx_strand_id
1 'polypeptide(L)'
;MNEYAEYFALIRENDFEGAKAYLAVNPAAANARDNTGVPAALRAMQTGDDDFCRWIIEQSLSKLNETDPDGATALHYAAAKGSPELLRYLVERVGWDPLRGDCKGRTPYGIAHAARNAAGEAYFAEAVGAAWDDLYANPVLPGFRPDPSIVRVGEDYYMVNSSFTWFPAIPISHSRDLVHWEPVGHVLTDPENAMLQGLEGGHGYWAPDIFYY
;
A
#
# COMPACT_ATOMS: atom_id res chain seq x y z
N MET A 1 -20.04 -8.24 -21.86
CA MET A 1 -19.76 -6.86 -22.31
C MET A 1 -20.26 -5.95 -21.21
N ASN A 2 -19.49 -4.94 -20.80
CA ASN A 2 -19.96 -4.03 -19.73
C ASN A 2 -21.08 -3.17 -20.29
N GLU A 3 -22.24 -3.16 -19.63
CA GLU A 3 -23.42 -2.38 -20.00
C GLU A 3 -23.11 -0.87 -20.12
N TYR A 4 -22.14 -0.38 -19.31
CA TYR A 4 -21.74 1.02 -19.25
C TYR A 4 -20.38 1.30 -19.88
N ALA A 5 -19.96 0.50 -20.88
CA ALA A 5 -18.64 0.62 -21.52
C ALA A 5 -18.41 2.01 -22.14
N GLU A 6 -19.45 2.61 -22.70
CA GLU A 6 -19.41 3.97 -23.26
C GLU A 6 -19.09 5.02 -22.19
N TYR A 7 -19.72 4.93 -21.02
CA TYR A 7 -19.45 5.83 -19.90
C TYR A 7 -17.98 5.78 -19.46
N PHE A 8 -17.41 4.57 -19.31
CA PHE A 8 -15.99 4.42 -19.00
C PHE A 8 -15.06 4.90 -20.13
N ALA A 9 -15.49 4.84 -21.38
CA ALA A 9 -14.74 5.41 -22.51
C ALA A 9 -14.69 6.94 -22.39
N LEU A 10 -15.82 7.60 -22.15
CA LEU A 10 -15.91 9.06 -21.96
C LEU A 10 -15.00 9.53 -20.82
N ILE A 11 -15.00 8.85 -19.67
CA ILE A 11 -14.10 9.16 -18.56
C ILE A 11 -12.63 9.04 -19.00
N ARG A 12 -12.25 7.96 -19.66
CA ARG A 12 -10.87 7.70 -20.11
C ARG A 12 -10.38 8.72 -21.13
N GLU A 13 -11.28 9.22 -21.97
CA GLU A 13 -11.00 10.20 -23.01
C GLU A 13 -11.07 11.64 -22.51
N ASN A 14 -11.38 11.82 -21.20
CA ASN A 14 -11.59 13.12 -20.53
C ASN A 14 -12.73 13.93 -21.18
N ASP A 15 -13.71 13.28 -21.79
CA ASP A 15 -14.95 13.92 -22.21
C ASP A 15 -15.93 14.01 -21.04
N PHE A 16 -15.67 14.97 -20.15
CA PHE A 16 -16.43 15.13 -18.92
C PHE A 16 -17.87 15.60 -19.15
N GLU A 17 -18.08 16.42 -20.16
CA GLU A 17 -19.46 16.86 -20.52
C GLU A 17 -20.26 15.71 -21.14
N GLY A 18 -19.63 14.89 -21.98
CA GLY A 18 -20.23 13.66 -22.49
C GLY A 18 -20.54 12.68 -21.35
N ALA A 19 -19.63 12.52 -20.38
CA ALA A 19 -19.85 11.66 -19.23
C ALA A 19 -21.01 12.13 -18.35
N LYS A 20 -21.13 13.43 -18.09
CA LYS A 20 -22.25 14.02 -17.37
C LYS A 20 -23.58 13.85 -18.11
N ALA A 21 -23.58 14.09 -19.44
CA ALA A 21 -24.76 13.89 -20.28
C ALA A 21 -25.20 12.42 -20.30
N TYR A 22 -24.25 11.49 -20.34
CA TYR A 22 -24.54 10.06 -20.26
C TYR A 22 -25.22 9.69 -18.96
N LEU A 23 -24.71 10.19 -17.82
CA LEU A 23 -25.32 9.95 -16.51
C LEU A 23 -26.72 10.54 -16.34
N ALA A 24 -27.01 11.64 -17.02
CA ALA A 24 -28.34 12.24 -16.95
C ALA A 24 -29.43 11.30 -17.48
N VAL A 25 -29.10 10.43 -18.44
CA VAL A 25 -30.02 9.43 -19.00
C VAL A 25 -29.79 8.01 -18.46
N ASN A 26 -28.63 7.75 -17.85
CA ASN A 26 -28.26 6.46 -17.28
C ASN A 26 -27.69 6.61 -15.84
N PRO A 27 -28.50 7.04 -14.85
CA PRO A 27 -28.00 7.34 -13.50
C PRO A 27 -27.30 6.16 -12.79
N ALA A 28 -27.68 4.93 -13.12
CA ALA A 28 -27.08 3.73 -12.55
C ALA A 28 -25.59 3.58 -12.91
N ALA A 29 -25.14 4.19 -14.02
CA ALA A 29 -23.75 4.15 -14.44
C ALA A 29 -22.79 4.83 -13.44
N ALA A 30 -23.25 5.78 -12.62
CA ALA A 30 -22.45 6.41 -11.57
C ALA A 30 -21.86 5.40 -10.58
N ASN A 31 -22.59 4.30 -10.35
CA ASN A 31 -22.20 3.22 -9.44
C ASN A 31 -21.72 1.96 -10.18
N ALA A 32 -21.48 2.06 -11.47
CA ALA A 32 -21.01 0.92 -12.27
C ALA A 32 -19.54 0.59 -11.97
N ARG A 33 -19.18 -0.65 -12.28
CA ARG A 33 -17.79 -1.11 -12.29
C ARG A 33 -17.37 -1.43 -13.71
N ASP A 34 -16.12 -1.14 -14.03
CA ASP A 34 -15.56 -1.53 -15.33
C ASP A 34 -15.29 -3.04 -15.43
N ASN A 35 -14.75 -3.49 -16.56
CA ASN A 35 -14.44 -4.91 -16.80
C ASN A 35 -13.36 -5.48 -15.86
N THR A 36 -12.64 -4.63 -15.13
CA THR A 36 -11.62 -5.02 -14.14
C THR A 36 -12.15 -4.94 -12.71
N GLY A 37 -13.43 -4.61 -12.54
CA GLY A 37 -14.08 -4.48 -11.23
C GLY A 37 -13.86 -3.13 -10.53
N VAL A 38 -13.24 -2.16 -11.20
CA VAL A 38 -12.96 -0.84 -10.64
C VAL A 38 -14.20 0.06 -10.75
N PRO A 39 -14.66 0.68 -9.63
CA PRO A 39 -15.78 1.62 -9.64
C PRO A 39 -15.53 2.86 -10.52
N ALA A 40 -16.59 3.39 -11.11
CA ALA A 40 -16.54 4.57 -11.96
C ALA A 40 -15.97 5.80 -11.24
N ALA A 41 -16.32 6.00 -9.95
CA ALA A 41 -15.75 7.07 -9.13
C ALA A 41 -14.23 6.98 -9.02
N LEU A 42 -13.66 5.77 -8.86
CA LEU A 42 -12.22 5.58 -8.80
C LEU A 42 -11.54 5.87 -10.15
N ARG A 43 -12.19 5.52 -11.27
CA ARG A 43 -11.69 5.87 -12.60
C ARG A 43 -11.68 7.37 -12.84
N ALA A 44 -12.69 8.09 -12.35
CA ALA A 44 -12.70 9.55 -12.41
C ALA A 44 -11.50 10.16 -11.68
N MET A 45 -11.10 9.62 -10.51
CA MET A 45 -9.93 10.10 -9.77
C MET A 45 -8.61 10.02 -10.57
N GLN A 46 -8.50 9.10 -11.52
CA GLN A 46 -7.30 8.97 -12.38
C GLN A 46 -7.15 10.09 -13.38
N THR A 47 -8.20 10.83 -13.69
CA THR A 47 -8.17 11.91 -14.69
C THR A 47 -7.34 13.10 -14.21
N GLY A 48 -7.37 13.40 -12.92
CA GLY A 48 -6.75 14.56 -12.31
C GLY A 48 -7.56 15.84 -12.49
N ASP A 49 -8.82 15.76 -12.97
CA ASP A 49 -9.74 16.89 -13.03
C ASP A 49 -10.56 16.96 -11.74
N ASP A 50 -10.29 17.96 -10.92
CA ASP A 50 -10.87 18.08 -9.59
C ASP A 50 -12.38 18.33 -9.62
N ASP A 51 -12.87 19.13 -10.57
CA ASP A 51 -14.29 19.47 -10.66
C ASP A 51 -15.09 18.26 -11.08
N PHE A 52 -14.61 17.50 -12.05
CA PHE A 52 -15.25 16.25 -12.45
C PHE A 52 -15.16 15.19 -11.36
N CYS A 53 -14.01 15.07 -10.68
CA CYS A 53 -13.83 14.16 -9.55
C CYS A 53 -14.84 14.43 -8.43
N ARG A 54 -15.01 15.68 -8.02
CA ARG A 54 -15.99 16.06 -7.00
C ARG A 54 -17.40 15.78 -7.47
N TRP A 55 -17.73 16.18 -8.69
CA TRP A 55 -19.04 15.96 -9.26
C TRP A 55 -19.43 14.48 -9.29
N ILE A 56 -18.53 13.59 -9.76
CA ILE A 56 -18.81 12.14 -9.82
C ILE A 56 -18.95 11.52 -8.41
N ILE A 57 -18.17 11.99 -7.43
CA ILE A 57 -18.29 11.55 -6.04
C ILE A 57 -19.67 11.90 -5.49
N GLU A 58 -20.18 13.10 -5.76
CA GLU A 58 -21.50 13.53 -5.33
C GLU A 58 -22.62 12.67 -5.94
N GLN A 59 -22.49 12.25 -7.20
CA GLN A 59 -23.45 11.35 -7.85
C GLN A 59 -23.44 9.94 -7.25
N SER A 60 -22.32 9.48 -6.72
CA SER A 60 -22.13 8.12 -6.18
C SER A 60 -22.00 8.07 -4.66
N LEU A 61 -22.47 9.09 -3.95
CA LEU A 61 -22.25 9.33 -2.52
C LEU A 61 -22.57 8.12 -1.63
N SER A 62 -23.57 7.34 -1.98
CA SER A 62 -23.95 6.13 -1.23
C SER A 62 -22.91 4.98 -1.31
N LYS A 63 -21.93 5.06 -2.23
CA LYS A 63 -20.92 4.03 -2.48
C LYS A 63 -19.48 4.52 -2.35
N LEU A 64 -19.26 5.63 -1.67
CA LEU A 64 -17.92 6.19 -1.46
C LEU A 64 -16.96 5.27 -0.67
N ASN A 65 -17.51 4.28 0.03
CA ASN A 65 -16.71 3.27 0.75
C ASN A 65 -16.30 2.10 -0.15
N GLU A 66 -16.60 2.13 -1.45
CA GLU A 66 -16.18 1.09 -2.38
C GLU A 66 -14.68 1.20 -2.67
N THR A 67 -14.07 0.03 -2.80
CA THR A 67 -12.69 -0.14 -3.24
C THR A 67 -12.65 -0.89 -4.56
N ASP A 68 -11.51 -0.83 -5.21
CA ASP A 68 -11.20 -1.76 -6.30
C ASP A 68 -10.94 -3.18 -5.75
N PRO A 69 -10.70 -4.20 -6.61
CA PRO A 69 -10.38 -5.55 -6.16
C PRO A 69 -9.11 -5.68 -5.31
N ASP A 70 -8.18 -4.73 -5.42
CA ASP A 70 -6.96 -4.66 -4.61
C ASP A 70 -7.16 -3.88 -3.29
N GLY A 71 -8.37 -3.40 -2.99
CA GLY A 71 -8.66 -2.64 -1.79
C GLY A 71 -8.29 -1.16 -1.86
N ALA A 72 -7.87 -0.65 -3.02
CA ALA A 72 -7.55 0.75 -3.20
C ALA A 72 -8.82 1.62 -3.22
N THR A 73 -8.77 2.76 -2.56
CA THR A 73 -9.86 3.72 -2.39
C THR A 73 -9.79 4.87 -3.39
N ALA A 74 -10.80 5.73 -3.43
CA ALA A 74 -10.77 6.97 -4.20
C ALA A 74 -9.54 7.83 -3.89
N LEU A 75 -9.11 7.88 -2.61
CA LEU A 75 -7.91 8.62 -2.20
C LEU A 75 -6.62 8.04 -2.79
N HIS A 76 -6.49 6.70 -2.92
CA HIS A 76 -5.36 6.08 -3.61
C HIS A 76 -5.28 6.52 -5.08
N TYR A 77 -6.42 6.56 -5.77
CA TYR A 77 -6.49 6.96 -7.18
C TYR A 77 -6.23 8.45 -7.39
N ALA A 78 -6.71 9.32 -6.48
CA ALA A 78 -6.48 10.76 -6.53
C ALA A 78 -5.04 11.15 -6.16
N ALA A 79 -4.37 10.39 -5.31
CA ALA A 79 -3.09 10.77 -4.71
C ALA A 79 -1.99 11.11 -5.71
N ALA A 80 -1.96 10.45 -6.88
CA ALA A 80 -0.92 10.68 -7.88
C ALA A 80 -1.02 12.04 -8.60
N LYS A 81 -2.24 12.60 -8.75
CA LYS A 81 -2.50 13.78 -9.61
C LYS A 81 -3.46 14.80 -9.01
N GLY A 82 -4.26 14.43 -8.01
CA GLY A 82 -5.25 15.30 -7.40
C GLY A 82 -4.61 16.53 -6.76
N SER A 83 -5.33 17.66 -6.79
CA SER A 83 -4.93 18.86 -6.08
C SER A 83 -5.04 18.67 -4.57
N PRO A 84 -4.37 19.49 -3.75
CA PRO A 84 -4.57 19.50 -2.31
C PRO A 84 -6.03 19.66 -1.89
N GLU A 85 -6.82 20.44 -2.65
CA GLU A 85 -8.24 20.68 -2.41
C GLU A 85 -9.08 19.40 -2.60
N LEU A 86 -8.81 18.63 -3.65
CA LEU A 86 -9.47 17.34 -3.87
C LEU A 86 -9.07 16.33 -2.78
N LEU A 87 -7.77 16.24 -2.48
CA LEU A 87 -7.26 15.34 -1.46
C LEU A 87 -7.84 15.69 -0.07
N ARG A 88 -7.90 16.97 0.27
CA ARG A 88 -8.56 17.46 1.49
C ARG A 88 -10.04 17.08 1.53
N TYR A 89 -10.76 17.22 0.43
CA TYR A 89 -12.15 16.80 0.35
C TYR A 89 -12.32 15.31 0.65
N LEU A 90 -11.47 14.47 0.06
CA LEU A 90 -11.51 13.01 0.26
C LEU A 90 -11.15 12.60 1.70
N VAL A 91 -10.19 13.28 2.32
CA VAL A 91 -9.79 13.01 3.71
C VAL A 91 -10.82 13.54 4.69
N GLU A 92 -11.17 14.83 4.61
CA GLU A 92 -11.95 15.49 5.66
C GLU A 92 -13.47 15.28 5.51
N ARG A 93 -13.98 15.16 4.27
CA ARG A 93 -15.41 15.02 4.00
C ARG A 93 -15.84 13.58 3.77
N VAL A 94 -15.02 12.81 3.07
CA VAL A 94 -15.32 11.40 2.80
C VAL A 94 -14.76 10.49 3.90
N GLY A 95 -13.70 10.92 4.58
CA GLY A 95 -13.12 10.21 5.72
C GLY A 95 -12.12 9.12 5.35
N TRP A 96 -11.45 9.24 4.20
CA TRP A 96 -10.39 8.30 3.83
C TRP A 96 -9.09 8.60 4.57
N ASP A 97 -8.47 7.54 5.10
CA ASP A 97 -7.19 7.63 5.79
C ASP A 97 -6.02 7.68 4.78
N PRO A 98 -5.15 8.72 4.83
CA PRO A 98 -3.95 8.84 4.00
C PRO A 98 -2.94 7.70 4.17
N LEU A 99 -2.96 7.02 5.30
CA LEU A 99 -2.03 5.92 5.63
C LEU A 99 -2.66 4.54 5.48
N ARG A 100 -3.91 4.44 5.05
CA ARG A 100 -4.55 3.14 4.77
C ARG A 100 -3.88 2.47 3.59
N GLY A 101 -3.27 1.28 3.83
CA GLY A 101 -2.72 0.46 2.75
C GLY A 101 -3.79 -0.29 1.95
N ASP A 102 -3.58 -0.41 0.64
CA ASP A 102 -4.28 -1.40 -0.19
C ASP A 102 -3.73 -2.82 0.07
N CYS A 103 -4.20 -3.84 -0.65
CA CYS A 103 -3.71 -5.22 -0.51
C CYS A 103 -2.22 -5.41 -0.87
N LYS A 104 -1.59 -4.41 -1.50
CA LYS A 104 -0.16 -4.38 -1.83
C LYS A 104 0.63 -3.51 -0.86
N GLY A 105 0.00 -3.01 0.21
CA GLY A 105 0.61 -2.13 1.19
C GLY A 105 0.85 -0.70 0.70
N ARG A 106 0.33 -0.31 -0.47
CA ARG A 106 0.49 1.05 -0.98
C ARG A 106 -0.48 1.97 -0.26
N THR A 107 0.00 3.08 0.27
CA THR A 107 -0.84 4.11 0.90
C THR A 107 -1.05 5.28 -0.04
N PRO A 108 -2.14 6.06 0.08
CA PRO A 108 -2.32 7.30 -0.67
C PRO A 108 -1.12 8.24 -0.53
N TYR A 109 -0.60 8.43 0.67
CA TYR A 109 0.58 9.26 0.91
C TYR A 109 1.81 8.74 0.13
N GLY A 110 2.09 7.42 0.21
CA GLY A 110 3.18 6.80 -0.55
C GLY A 110 3.01 6.90 -2.06
N ILE A 111 1.77 6.85 -2.57
CA ILE A 111 1.49 7.06 -3.99
C ILE A 111 1.78 8.50 -4.41
N ALA A 112 1.39 9.50 -3.61
CA ALA A 112 1.70 10.91 -3.89
C ALA A 112 3.21 11.16 -3.94
N HIS A 113 3.96 10.62 -2.97
CA HIS A 113 5.43 10.67 -2.94
C HIS A 113 6.05 10.01 -4.20
N ALA A 114 5.69 8.78 -4.51
CA ALA A 114 6.19 8.05 -5.69
C ALA A 114 5.85 8.74 -7.02
N ALA A 115 4.68 9.36 -7.12
CA ALA A 115 4.23 10.11 -8.28
C ALA A 115 4.84 11.53 -8.38
N ARG A 116 5.59 11.96 -7.37
CA ARG A 116 6.15 13.33 -7.24
C ARG A 116 5.06 14.42 -7.26
N ASN A 117 3.88 14.12 -6.70
CA ASN A 117 2.84 15.11 -6.45
C ASN A 117 3.22 15.93 -5.20
N ALA A 118 4.13 16.88 -5.34
CA ALA A 118 4.68 17.64 -4.22
C ALA A 118 3.61 18.39 -3.40
N ALA A 119 2.58 18.91 -4.05
CA ALA A 119 1.47 19.59 -3.37
C ALA A 119 0.59 18.62 -2.58
N GLY A 120 0.31 17.43 -3.14
CA GLY A 120 -0.40 16.36 -2.45
C GLY A 120 0.40 15.79 -1.30
N GLU A 121 1.71 15.60 -1.49
CA GLU A 121 2.61 15.14 -0.44
C GLU A 121 2.66 16.13 0.74
N ALA A 122 2.78 17.43 0.47
CA ALA A 122 2.75 18.46 1.51
C ALA A 122 1.43 18.48 2.29
N TYR A 123 0.30 18.32 1.60
CA TYR A 123 -1.00 18.19 2.26
C TYR A 123 -1.06 16.93 3.16
N PHE A 124 -0.60 15.77 2.66
CA PHE A 124 -0.62 14.55 3.47
C PHE A 124 0.31 14.66 4.68
N ALA A 125 1.50 15.27 4.53
CA ALA A 125 2.41 15.53 5.65
C ALA A 125 1.73 16.35 6.76
N GLU A 126 0.99 17.40 6.38
CA GLU A 126 0.18 18.20 7.31
C GLU A 126 -0.93 17.35 7.95
N ALA A 127 -1.69 16.59 7.15
CA ALA A 127 -2.84 15.81 7.61
C ALA A 127 -2.46 14.68 8.59
N VAL A 128 -1.31 14.04 8.39
CA VAL A 128 -0.83 12.96 9.27
C VAL A 128 0.12 13.44 10.37
N GLY A 129 0.60 14.69 10.30
CA GLY A 129 1.53 15.26 11.26
C GLY A 129 2.96 14.73 11.15
N ALA A 130 3.35 14.16 9.99
CA ALA A 130 4.67 13.58 9.75
C ALA A 130 5.08 13.73 8.28
N ALA A 131 6.34 14.08 8.01
CA ALA A 131 6.89 14.02 6.65
C ALA A 131 7.00 12.56 6.19
N TRP A 132 7.05 12.35 4.85
CA TRP A 132 7.14 10.99 4.31
C TRP A 132 8.38 10.25 4.82
N ASP A 133 9.51 10.94 4.92
CA ASP A 133 10.78 10.37 5.40
C ASP A 133 10.76 9.98 6.89
N ASP A 134 9.79 10.47 7.67
CA ASP A 134 9.56 10.08 9.06
C ASP A 134 8.65 8.84 9.19
N LEU A 135 8.12 8.34 8.07
CA LEU A 135 7.24 7.19 8.02
C LEU A 135 8.02 5.95 7.57
N TYR A 136 7.49 4.80 7.93
CA TYR A 136 7.99 3.52 7.43
C TYR A 136 6.87 2.66 6.85
N ALA A 137 7.20 1.83 5.88
CA ALA A 137 6.26 0.89 5.29
C ALA A 137 6.43 -0.53 5.88
N ASN A 138 5.32 -1.21 6.12
CA ASN A 138 5.35 -2.63 6.45
C ASN A 138 5.31 -3.49 5.16
N PRO A 139 6.02 -4.63 5.15
CA PRO A 139 6.92 -5.11 6.19
C PRO A 139 8.25 -4.32 6.21
N VAL A 140 8.74 -3.96 7.39
CA VAL A 140 10.05 -3.26 7.56
C VAL A 140 11.24 -4.11 7.09
N LEU A 141 11.09 -5.43 7.07
CA LEU A 141 12.04 -6.37 6.52
C LEU A 141 11.32 -7.33 5.57
N PRO A 142 11.30 -7.05 4.25
CA PRO A 142 10.59 -7.88 3.28
C PRO A 142 11.27 -9.24 3.08
N GLY A 143 10.50 -10.18 2.52
CA GLY A 143 10.95 -11.53 2.23
C GLY A 143 10.47 -12.57 3.24
N PHE A 144 11.02 -13.77 3.13
CA PHE A 144 10.68 -14.88 4.01
C PHE A 144 11.47 -14.78 5.32
N ARG A 145 10.84 -14.29 6.38
CA ARG A 145 11.42 -14.03 7.71
C ARG A 145 10.55 -14.61 8.82
N PRO A 146 10.36 -15.94 8.84
CA PRO A 146 9.48 -16.59 9.82
C PRO A 146 10.11 -16.63 11.22
N ASP A 147 9.24 -16.74 12.23
CA ASP A 147 9.58 -16.98 13.63
C ASP A 147 10.65 -16.01 14.16
N PRO A 148 10.45 -14.67 14.06
CA PRO A 148 11.45 -13.72 14.53
C PRO A 148 11.57 -13.72 16.05
N SER A 149 12.81 -13.81 16.58
CA SER A 149 13.14 -13.52 17.95
C SER A 149 14.10 -12.32 17.99
N ILE A 150 13.83 -11.34 18.86
CA ILE A 150 14.54 -10.06 18.92
C ILE A 150 15.07 -9.82 20.33
N VAL A 151 16.33 -9.38 20.43
CA VAL A 151 16.95 -8.92 21.66
C VAL A 151 17.48 -7.51 21.50
N ARG A 152 17.38 -6.69 22.57
CA ARG A 152 18.00 -5.37 22.65
C ARG A 152 19.28 -5.44 23.48
N VAL A 153 20.35 -4.85 22.96
CA VAL A 153 21.65 -4.72 23.64
C VAL A 153 22.10 -3.27 23.56
N GLY A 154 21.89 -2.51 24.64
CA GLY A 154 22.15 -1.07 24.64
C GLY A 154 21.20 -0.31 23.69
N GLU A 155 21.74 0.29 22.63
CA GLU A 155 20.98 1.01 21.60
C GLU A 155 20.73 0.14 20.35
N ASP A 156 21.24 -1.09 20.33
CA ASP A 156 21.19 -1.97 19.18
C ASP A 156 20.14 -3.07 19.38
N TYR A 157 19.49 -3.48 18.30
CA TYR A 157 18.56 -4.60 18.24
C TYR A 157 19.10 -5.67 17.31
N TYR A 158 19.03 -6.91 17.75
CA TYR A 158 19.43 -8.07 16.97
C TYR A 158 18.23 -9.00 16.82
N MET A 159 18.02 -9.50 15.60
CA MET A 159 16.93 -10.41 15.28
C MET A 159 17.48 -11.65 14.58
N VAL A 160 16.96 -12.81 14.99
CA VAL A 160 17.15 -14.09 14.31
C VAL A 160 15.85 -14.59 13.72
N ASN A 161 15.94 -15.39 12.67
CA ASN A 161 14.79 -16.00 11.99
C ASN A 161 15.04 -17.48 11.69
N SER A 162 13.98 -18.24 11.51
CA SER A 162 14.05 -19.60 10.98
C SER A 162 14.69 -19.63 9.60
N SER A 163 15.51 -20.63 9.35
CA SER A 163 16.13 -20.87 8.04
C SER A 163 15.80 -22.24 7.46
N PHE A 164 15.15 -23.12 8.24
CA PHE A 164 14.85 -24.49 7.86
C PHE A 164 16.08 -25.21 7.33
N THR A 165 16.03 -25.70 6.09
CA THR A 165 17.16 -26.37 5.41
C THR A 165 18.11 -25.42 4.67
N TRP A 166 17.84 -24.10 4.73
CA TRP A 166 18.69 -23.12 4.02
C TRP A 166 19.99 -22.86 4.77
N PHE A 167 21.06 -22.78 4.01
CA PHE A 167 22.42 -22.52 4.52
C PHE A 167 23.01 -21.26 3.86
N PRO A 168 23.73 -20.40 4.60
CA PRO A 168 24.06 -20.48 6.04
C PRO A 168 22.83 -20.36 6.91
N ALA A 169 22.82 -21.04 8.09
CA ALA A 169 21.61 -21.20 8.89
C ALA A 169 21.47 -20.13 9.97
N ILE A 170 20.21 -19.81 10.26
CA ILE A 170 19.78 -18.83 11.27
C ILE A 170 20.41 -17.45 10.96
N PRO A 171 19.81 -16.68 10.03
CA PRO A 171 20.28 -15.35 9.70
C PRO A 171 20.15 -14.42 10.90
N ILE A 172 21.12 -13.52 11.07
CA ILE A 172 21.13 -12.47 12.07
C ILE A 172 20.99 -11.13 11.36
N SER A 173 20.02 -10.34 11.78
CA SER A 173 19.82 -8.97 11.31
C SER A 173 20.01 -8.01 12.49
N HIS A 174 20.51 -6.82 12.20
CA HIS A 174 20.78 -5.74 13.14
C HIS A 174 19.95 -4.51 12.78
N SER A 175 19.50 -3.76 13.79
CA SER A 175 18.83 -2.47 13.66
C SER A 175 19.11 -1.59 14.87
N ARG A 176 18.98 -0.26 14.72
CA ARG A 176 18.97 0.72 15.81
C ARG A 176 17.62 1.34 16.09
N ASP A 177 16.65 1.11 15.21
CA ASP A 177 15.32 1.77 15.26
C ASP A 177 14.15 0.81 15.07
N LEU A 178 14.41 -0.50 14.88
CA LEU A 178 13.41 -1.54 14.56
C LEU A 178 12.74 -1.38 13.18
N VAL A 179 13.17 -0.41 12.41
CA VAL A 179 12.63 -0.10 11.06
C VAL A 179 13.65 -0.48 10.00
N HIS A 180 14.89 0.00 10.14
CA HIS A 180 15.97 -0.26 9.20
C HIS A 180 16.81 -1.44 9.69
N TRP A 181 16.67 -2.57 8.98
CA TRP A 181 17.35 -3.83 9.31
C TRP A 181 18.40 -4.16 8.27
N GLU A 182 19.60 -4.49 8.72
CA GLU A 182 20.68 -4.97 7.86
C GLU A 182 21.11 -6.39 8.27
N PRO A 183 21.37 -7.30 7.31
CA PRO A 183 21.92 -8.61 7.63
C PRO A 183 23.37 -8.47 8.08
N VAL A 184 23.70 -9.01 9.25
CA VAL A 184 25.06 -8.94 9.82
C VAL A 184 25.76 -10.29 9.87
N GLY A 185 25.05 -11.37 9.64
CA GLY A 185 25.65 -12.71 9.61
C GLY A 185 24.64 -13.84 9.79
N HIS A 186 25.18 -14.98 10.20
CA HIS A 186 24.42 -16.20 10.48
C HIS A 186 25.01 -16.89 11.72
N VAL A 187 24.18 -17.61 12.45
CA VAL A 187 24.65 -18.37 13.63
C VAL A 187 25.49 -19.56 13.22
N LEU A 188 25.09 -20.27 12.15
CA LEU A 188 25.78 -21.45 11.65
C LEU A 188 26.31 -21.20 10.23
N THR A 189 27.62 -21.09 10.13
CA THR A 189 28.34 -20.81 8.87
C THR A 189 29.22 -21.99 8.40
N ASP A 190 29.36 -23.03 9.25
CA ASP A 190 30.07 -24.25 8.90
C ASP A 190 29.08 -25.34 8.49
N PRO A 191 29.12 -25.83 7.25
CA PRO A 191 28.20 -26.84 6.76
C PRO A 191 28.28 -28.19 7.50
N GLU A 192 29.44 -28.53 8.07
CA GLU A 192 29.59 -29.76 8.86
C GLU A 192 28.86 -29.68 10.18
N ASN A 193 28.85 -28.50 10.82
CA ASN A 193 28.16 -28.23 12.05
C ASN A 193 26.67 -27.99 11.86
N ALA A 194 26.25 -27.56 10.68
CA ALA A 194 24.83 -27.28 10.38
C ALA A 194 23.97 -28.53 10.23
N MET A 195 24.55 -29.68 9.96
CA MET A 195 23.86 -31.00 9.92
C MET A 195 22.58 -31.01 9.08
N LEU A 196 22.52 -30.23 7.98
CA LEU A 196 21.33 -30.07 7.13
C LEU A 196 21.23 -31.09 5.98
N GLN A 197 22.26 -31.94 5.80
CA GLN A 197 22.33 -32.90 4.70
C GLN A 197 21.23 -33.97 4.85
N GLY A 198 20.48 -34.20 3.77
CA GLY A 198 19.45 -35.25 3.70
C GLY A 198 18.15 -34.90 4.41
N LEU A 199 17.98 -33.67 4.90
CA LEU A 199 16.71 -33.22 5.47
C LEU A 199 15.72 -32.84 4.36
N GLU A 200 14.47 -33.23 4.54
CA GLU A 200 13.36 -32.79 3.67
C GLU A 200 12.98 -31.33 3.92
N GLY A 201 12.31 -30.71 2.95
CA GLY A 201 11.79 -29.35 3.09
C GLY A 201 10.87 -29.20 4.31
N GLY A 202 11.01 -28.10 5.06
CA GLY A 202 10.26 -27.83 6.29
C GLY A 202 10.91 -28.42 7.56
N HIS A 203 11.99 -29.16 7.44
CA HIS A 203 12.84 -29.56 8.57
C HIS A 203 14.02 -28.61 8.73
N GLY A 204 14.91 -28.85 9.71
CA GLY A 204 16.09 -28.05 9.95
C GLY A 204 15.93 -27.08 11.12
N TYR A 205 16.44 -25.85 10.98
CA TYR A 205 16.45 -24.86 12.04
C TYR A 205 15.23 -23.93 11.96
N TRP A 206 14.39 -23.98 12.96
CA TRP A 206 13.17 -23.18 13.05
C TRP A 206 12.92 -22.71 14.48
N ALA A 207 12.19 -21.60 14.61
CA ALA A 207 11.89 -20.90 15.87
C ALA A 207 13.14 -20.70 16.78
N PRO A 208 14.25 -20.11 16.24
CA PRO A 208 15.40 -19.79 17.07
C PRO A 208 15.02 -18.73 18.10
N ASP A 209 15.66 -18.78 19.28
CA ASP A 209 15.55 -17.73 20.27
C ASP A 209 16.89 -17.06 20.51
N ILE A 210 16.90 -15.74 20.77
CA ILE A 210 18.09 -14.93 21.02
C ILE A 210 17.92 -14.13 22.31
N PHE A 211 18.91 -14.15 23.16
CA PHE A 211 18.93 -13.39 24.40
C PHE A 211 20.36 -12.93 24.72
N TYR A 212 20.44 -11.90 25.58
CA TYR A 212 21.69 -11.30 26.05
C TYR A 212 21.76 -11.41 27.58
N TYR A 213 22.95 -11.73 28.11
CA TYR A 213 23.22 -11.82 29.56
C TYR A 213 23.87 -10.57 30.11
#